data_ea2c621491e6415b21ac247a134b4c82
#
_entry.id   ea2c621491e6415b21ac247a134b4c82
#
_cell.length_a   1.000
_cell.length_b   1.000
_cell.length_c   1.000
_cell.angle_alpha   90.00
_cell.angle_beta   90.00
_cell.angle_gamma   90.00
#
_symmetry.space_group_name_H-M   'P 1'
#
loop_
_entity.id
_entity.type
_entity.pdbx_description
1 polymer ?
#
loop_
_entity_poly.entity_id
_entity_poly.type
_entity_poly.pdbx_seq_one_letter_code
_entity_poly.pdbx_strand_id
1 'polypeptide(L)'
;QMNYDEKLLVGYKWYEKKEIKTLFCFGHGLSYTEFEYKNLEVELKDNKEVLCKFTIKNKGETAGAEIAQCYIRYSKNLENEPNKTLQGFCKVNIDAHDEKNVEIILTQRNFSYWSIDAKRWQIKEGSYEILIGSSSENIFLKSSVNLEKVLQVL
;
A
#
# COMPACT_ATOMS: atom_id res chain seq x y z
N GLN A 1 -10.09 25.78 20.95
CA GLN A 1 -10.51 24.42 20.61
C GLN A 1 -9.82 24.06 19.31
N MET A 2 -9.06 22.95 19.27
CA MET A 2 -8.45 22.44 18.05
C MET A 2 -9.48 21.61 17.28
N ASN A 3 -9.76 21.97 16.04
CA ASN A 3 -10.62 21.19 15.14
C ASN A 3 -9.74 20.36 14.20
N TYR A 4 -10.12 19.10 14.01
CA TYR A 4 -9.45 18.18 13.06
C TYR A 4 -10.39 17.97 11.86
N ASP A 5 -10.57 19.03 11.08
CA ASP A 5 -11.53 19.06 9.96
C ASP A 5 -11.09 18.14 8.79
N GLU A 6 -9.79 17.84 8.68
CA GLU A 6 -9.23 16.91 7.71
C GLU A 6 -9.58 15.43 7.99
N LYS A 7 -10.00 15.09 9.22
CA LYS A 7 -10.39 13.72 9.62
C LYS A 7 -9.35 12.66 9.25
N LEU A 8 -9.67 11.76 8.30
CA LEU A 8 -8.77 10.71 7.81
C LEU A 8 -7.80 11.18 6.73
N LEU A 9 -8.01 12.38 6.20
CA LEU A 9 -7.23 12.93 5.09
C LEU A 9 -6.02 13.72 5.62
N VAL A 10 -5.06 13.03 6.22
CA VAL A 10 -3.84 13.64 6.77
C VAL A 10 -2.65 13.37 5.86
N GLY A 11 -1.74 14.36 5.69
CA GLY A 11 -0.52 14.23 4.92
C GLY A 11 -0.79 13.94 3.45
N TYR A 12 -0.08 12.97 2.85
CA TYR A 12 -0.22 12.62 1.43
C TYR A 12 -1.66 12.28 1.02
N LYS A 13 -2.47 11.73 1.93
CA LYS A 13 -3.87 11.40 1.68
C LYS A 13 -4.72 12.62 1.35
N TRP A 14 -4.43 13.75 2.00
CA TRP A 14 -5.07 15.04 1.72
C TRP A 14 -4.68 15.56 0.34
N TYR A 15 -3.36 15.63 0.07
CA TYR A 15 -2.86 16.13 -1.20
C TYR A 15 -3.38 15.32 -2.38
N GLU A 16 -3.36 13.99 -2.28
CA GLU A 16 -3.91 13.11 -3.33
C GLU A 16 -5.43 13.28 -3.50
N LYS A 17 -6.19 13.38 -2.40
CA LYS A 17 -7.66 13.54 -2.46
C LYS A 17 -8.07 14.87 -3.07
N LYS A 18 -7.28 15.91 -2.84
CA LYS A 18 -7.51 17.26 -3.37
C LYS A 18 -6.80 17.50 -4.71
N GLU A 19 -6.12 16.50 -5.25
CA GLU A 19 -5.34 16.60 -6.51
C GLU A 19 -4.31 17.74 -6.49
N ILE A 20 -3.75 18.01 -5.32
CA ILE A 20 -2.73 19.04 -5.13
C ILE A 20 -1.36 18.42 -5.35
N LYS A 21 -0.63 18.93 -6.35
CA LYS A 21 0.73 18.49 -6.65
C LYS A 21 1.69 18.91 -5.54
N THR A 22 2.42 17.96 -4.99
CA THR A 22 3.49 18.18 -4.01
C THR A 22 4.85 18.33 -4.69
N LEU A 23 5.82 18.96 -4.04
CA LEU A 23 7.21 19.00 -4.52
C LEU A 23 7.83 17.60 -4.47
N PHE A 24 7.58 16.87 -3.38
CA PHE A 24 8.00 15.48 -3.19
C PHE A 24 6.82 14.68 -2.65
N CYS A 25 6.51 13.57 -3.28
CA CYS A 25 5.44 12.69 -2.82
C CYS A 25 5.87 11.92 -1.55
N PHE A 26 4.90 11.38 -0.83
CA PHE A 26 5.21 10.54 0.33
C PHE A 26 6.00 9.29 -0.10
N GLY A 27 7.10 9.04 0.59
CA GLY A 27 8.02 7.94 0.28
C GLY A 27 9.00 8.25 -0.85
N HIS A 28 9.04 9.49 -1.37
CA HIS A 28 10.04 9.88 -2.36
C HIS A 28 11.45 9.66 -1.82
N GLY A 29 12.32 9.12 -2.65
CA GLY A 29 13.73 8.93 -2.38
C GLY A 29 14.52 8.80 -3.68
N LEU A 30 15.83 8.98 -3.56
CA LEU A 30 16.77 8.80 -4.66
C LEU A 30 17.66 7.59 -4.36
N SER A 31 18.07 6.91 -5.42
CA SER A 31 19.03 5.81 -5.36
C SER A 31 20.16 6.04 -6.35
N TYR A 32 21.33 5.47 -6.07
CA TYR A 32 22.46 5.43 -7.02
C TYR A 32 22.31 4.31 -8.06
N THR A 33 21.18 3.56 -8.02
CA THR A 33 20.86 2.49 -8.94
C THR A 33 19.37 2.51 -9.29
N GLU A 34 18.98 1.75 -10.31
CA GLU A 34 17.60 1.65 -10.78
C GLU A 34 17.02 0.28 -10.43
N PHE A 35 15.78 0.28 -9.92
CA PHE A 35 15.05 -0.93 -9.56
C PHE A 35 13.85 -1.16 -10.48
N GLU A 36 13.68 -2.41 -10.89
CA GLU A 36 12.55 -2.90 -11.67
C GLU A 36 11.69 -3.83 -10.81
N TYR A 37 10.38 -3.58 -10.80
CA TYR A 37 9.41 -4.40 -10.08
C TYR A 37 8.66 -5.30 -11.07
N LYS A 38 8.50 -6.59 -10.74
CA LYS A 38 7.85 -7.57 -11.63
C LYS A 38 7.15 -8.70 -10.86
N ASN A 39 6.29 -9.45 -11.56
CA ASN A 39 5.70 -10.72 -11.10
C ASN A 39 4.88 -10.59 -9.80
N LEU A 40 3.97 -9.62 -9.72
CA LEU A 40 3.08 -9.51 -8.55
C LEU A 40 2.04 -10.64 -8.55
N GLU A 41 2.07 -11.42 -7.50
CA GLU A 41 1.06 -12.41 -7.14
C GLU A 41 0.39 -12.01 -5.83
N VAL A 42 -0.93 -12.05 -5.79
CA VAL A 42 -1.72 -11.73 -4.60
C VAL A 42 -2.61 -12.92 -4.25
N GLU A 43 -2.42 -13.47 -3.07
CA GLU A 43 -3.11 -14.66 -2.59
C GLU A 43 -3.85 -14.37 -1.28
N LEU A 44 -5.15 -14.65 -1.24
CA LEU A 44 -5.93 -14.64 -0.01
C LEU A 44 -5.80 -16.02 0.66
N LYS A 45 -5.22 -16.02 1.85
CA LYS A 45 -5.01 -17.23 2.66
C LYS A 45 -6.26 -17.60 3.47
N ASP A 46 -6.34 -18.86 3.92
CA ASP A 46 -7.45 -19.38 4.74
C ASP A 46 -7.64 -18.62 6.05
N ASN A 47 -6.55 -18.10 6.64
CA ASN A 47 -6.58 -17.24 7.84
C ASN A 47 -7.01 -15.80 7.53
N LYS A 48 -7.47 -15.52 6.29
CA LYS A 48 -7.87 -14.20 5.79
C LYS A 48 -6.76 -13.16 5.76
N GLU A 49 -5.52 -13.58 5.74
CA GLU A 49 -4.37 -12.73 5.39
C GLU A 49 -4.21 -12.67 3.87
N VAL A 50 -3.73 -11.55 3.38
CA VAL A 50 -3.40 -11.37 1.97
C VAL A 50 -1.88 -11.38 1.83
N LEU A 51 -1.35 -12.37 1.14
CA LEU A 51 0.06 -12.49 0.84
C LEU A 51 0.34 -11.87 -0.53
N CYS A 52 1.20 -10.86 -0.56
CA CYS A 52 1.69 -10.20 -1.76
C CYS A 52 3.13 -10.64 -2.03
N LYS A 53 3.38 -11.34 -3.14
CA LYS A 53 4.71 -11.77 -3.59
C LYS A 53 5.06 -11.04 -4.87
N PHE A 54 6.27 -10.55 -4.97
CA PHE A 54 6.79 -9.90 -6.18
C PHE A 54 8.31 -9.95 -6.20
N THR A 55 8.89 -9.60 -7.35
CA THR A 55 10.35 -9.59 -7.53
C THR A 55 10.82 -8.15 -7.74
N ILE A 56 11.93 -7.79 -7.12
CA ILE A 56 12.66 -6.54 -7.41
C ILE A 56 14.03 -6.89 -7.96
N LYS A 57 14.35 -6.32 -9.12
CA LYS A 57 15.64 -6.45 -9.79
C LYS A 57 16.40 -5.12 -9.75
N ASN A 58 17.66 -5.17 -9.35
CA ASN A 58 18.59 -4.06 -9.52
C ASN A 58 19.16 -4.09 -10.95
N LYS A 59 18.87 -3.04 -11.74
CA LYS A 59 19.31 -2.94 -13.14
C LYS A 59 20.65 -2.22 -13.32
N GLY A 60 21.14 -1.59 -12.26
CA GLY A 60 22.38 -0.80 -12.33
C GLY A 60 23.62 -1.55 -11.87
N GLU A 61 24.75 -0.87 -11.96
CA GLU A 61 26.10 -1.37 -11.70
C GLU A 61 26.49 -1.31 -10.21
N THR A 62 25.63 -0.75 -9.36
CA THR A 62 25.93 -0.52 -7.95
C THR A 62 24.88 -1.20 -7.07
N ALA A 63 25.34 -1.88 -6.00
CA ALA A 63 24.41 -2.40 -4.98
C ALA A 63 23.61 -1.27 -4.35
N GLY A 64 22.35 -1.53 -4.05
CA GLY A 64 21.47 -0.55 -3.46
C GLY A 64 20.40 -1.17 -2.57
N ALA A 65 19.77 -0.31 -1.75
CA ALA A 65 18.63 -0.68 -0.94
C ALA A 65 17.36 -0.05 -1.51
N GLU A 66 16.32 -0.85 -1.66
CA GLU A 66 14.99 -0.41 -2.08
C GLU A 66 13.97 -0.59 -0.96
N ILE A 67 13.03 0.33 -0.83
CA ILE A 67 11.89 0.21 0.08
C ILE A 67 10.62 0.05 -0.75
N ALA A 68 10.20 -1.20 -0.92
CA ALA A 68 8.92 -1.50 -1.53
C ALA A 68 7.78 -1.14 -0.60
N GLN A 69 6.84 -0.33 -1.07
CA GLN A 69 5.68 0.16 -0.35
C GLN A 69 4.41 -0.49 -0.92
N CYS A 70 3.56 -1.01 -0.03
CA CYS A 70 2.29 -1.63 -0.37
C CYS A 70 1.14 -0.74 0.09
N TYR A 71 0.38 -0.24 -0.86
CA TYR A 71 -0.82 0.56 -0.63
C TYR A 71 -2.08 -0.24 -0.91
N ILE A 72 -3.11 0.02 -0.15
CA ILE A 72 -4.46 -0.51 -0.37
C ILE A 72 -5.38 0.62 -0.80
N ARG A 73 -6.18 0.35 -1.84
CA ARG A 73 -7.27 1.20 -2.31
C ARG A 73 -8.56 0.39 -2.29
N TYR A 74 -9.60 0.90 -1.65
CA TYR A 74 -10.94 0.34 -1.80
C TYR A 74 -11.53 0.78 -3.15
N SER A 75 -12.10 -0.15 -3.91
CA SER A 75 -12.55 0.11 -5.29
C SER A 75 -13.68 1.15 -5.40
N LYS A 76 -14.49 1.28 -4.35
CA LYS A 76 -15.51 2.32 -4.26
C LYS A 76 -14.87 3.59 -3.69
N ASN A 77 -14.68 4.59 -4.54
CA ASN A 77 -14.15 5.88 -4.10
C ASN A 77 -15.16 6.61 -3.22
N LEU A 78 -14.92 6.67 -1.93
CA LEU A 78 -15.77 7.34 -0.96
C LEU A 78 -15.25 8.76 -0.71
N GLU A 79 -16.15 9.75 -0.69
CA GLU A 79 -15.79 11.17 -0.68
C GLU A 79 -14.88 11.56 0.49
N ASN A 80 -15.15 11.04 1.68
CA ASN A 80 -14.43 11.37 2.90
C ASN A 80 -13.33 10.34 3.28
N GLU A 81 -12.97 9.45 2.37
CA GLU A 81 -11.93 8.45 2.59
C GLU A 81 -10.71 8.69 1.69
N PRO A 82 -9.51 8.29 2.14
CA PRO A 82 -8.30 8.37 1.32
C PRO A 82 -8.43 7.57 0.01
N ASN A 83 -7.82 8.07 -1.07
CA ASN A 83 -7.75 7.33 -2.33
C ASN A 83 -7.00 6.01 -2.17
N LYS A 84 -5.93 6.00 -1.37
CA LYS A 84 -5.17 4.81 -0.97
C LYS A 84 -4.48 5.05 0.37
N THR A 85 -4.07 3.98 1.01
CA THR A 85 -3.39 4.04 2.31
C THR A 85 -2.22 3.06 2.32
N LEU A 86 -1.03 3.52 2.75
CA LEU A 86 0.12 2.65 3.00
C LEU A 86 -0.23 1.66 4.11
N GLN A 87 -0.10 0.37 3.83
CA GLN A 87 -0.48 -0.71 4.75
C GLN A 87 0.66 -1.71 5.02
N GLY A 88 1.72 -1.65 4.22
CA GLY A 88 2.91 -2.48 4.42
C GLY A 88 4.11 -1.93 3.67
N PHE A 89 5.29 -2.33 4.10
CA PHE A 89 6.54 -2.03 3.39
C PHE A 89 7.60 -3.08 3.70
N CYS A 90 8.58 -3.20 2.81
CA CYS A 90 9.74 -4.05 3.00
C CYS A 90 10.99 -3.35 2.47
N LYS A 91 12.06 -3.30 3.27
CA LYS A 91 13.38 -2.84 2.83
C LYS A 91 14.22 -4.04 2.41
N VAL A 92 14.76 -3.98 1.20
CA VAL A 92 15.59 -5.05 0.62
C VAL A 92 16.87 -4.48 0.05
N ASN A 93 18.01 -5.13 0.36
CA ASN A 93 19.30 -4.80 -0.25
C ASN A 93 19.52 -5.75 -1.44
N ILE A 94 19.88 -5.21 -2.59
CA ILE A 94 20.03 -5.97 -3.84
C ILE A 94 21.37 -5.59 -4.47
N ASP A 95 22.22 -6.58 -4.72
CA ASP A 95 23.50 -6.39 -5.39
C ASP A 95 23.31 -5.95 -6.85
N ALA A 96 24.37 -5.42 -7.48
CA ALA A 96 24.32 -5.01 -8.87
C ALA A 96 23.88 -6.18 -9.76
N HIS A 97 22.92 -5.94 -10.69
CA HIS A 97 22.34 -6.90 -11.62
C HIS A 97 21.59 -8.09 -11.00
N ASP A 98 21.49 -8.16 -9.67
CA ASP A 98 20.78 -9.22 -8.95
C ASP A 98 19.29 -8.93 -8.77
N GLU A 99 18.53 -9.94 -8.36
CA GLU A 99 17.11 -9.80 -8.06
C GLU A 99 16.72 -10.54 -6.77
N LYS A 100 15.68 -10.04 -6.09
CA LYS A 100 15.16 -10.68 -4.89
C LYS A 100 13.65 -10.77 -4.91
N ASN A 101 13.16 -11.90 -4.42
CA ASN A 101 11.76 -12.08 -4.14
C ASN A 101 11.42 -11.41 -2.80
N VAL A 102 10.34 -10.66 -2.81
CA VAL A 102 9.83 -9.89 -1.67
C VAL A 102 8.44 -10.36 -1.33
N GLU A 103 8.16 -10.49 -0.05
CA GLU A 103 6.84 -10.83 0.46
C GLU A 103 6.36 -9.76 1.43
N ILE A 104 5.11 -9.36 1.29
CA ILE A 104 4.41 -8.47 2.23
C ILE A 104 3.11 -9.16 2.62
N ILE A 105 2.92 -9.36 3.92
CA ILE A 105 1.69 -9.95 4.47
C ILE A 105 0.81 -8.82 4.99
N LEU A 106 -0.41 -8.79 4.54
CA LEU A 106 -1.46 -7.88 4.97
C LEU A 106 -2.50 -8.65 5.77
N THR A 107 -2.67 -8.26 7.02
CA THR A 107 -3.66 -8.87 7.92
C THR A 107 -5.04 -8.25 7.72
N GLN A 108 -6.07 -8.83 8.29
CA GLN A 108 -7.42 -8.25 8.28
C GLN A 108 -7.45 -6.79 8.77
N ARG A 109 -6.57 -6.45 9.72
CA ARG A 109 -6.45 -5.10 10.26
C ARG A 109 -6.09 -4.06 9.19
N ASN A 110 -5.26 -4.43 8.22
CA ASN A 110 -4.85 -3.53 7.14
C ASN A 110 -6.00 -3.12 6.20
N PHE A 111 -7.07 -3.92 6.14
CA PHE A 111 -8.28 -3.66 5.35
C PHE A 111 -9.43 -3.08 6.17
N SER A 112 -9.25 -2.94 7.48
CA SER A 112 -10.33 -2.57 8.39
C SER A 112 -10.45 -1.06 8.59
N TYR A 113 -11.66 -0.64 8.95
CA TYR A 113 -11.98 0.70 9.41
C TYR A 113 -12.67 0.63 10.78
N TRP A 114 -12.56 1.69 11.56
CA TRP A 114 -13.30 1.81 12.82
C TRP A 114 -14.73 2.23 12.56
N SER A 115 -15.70 1.42 12.94
CA SER A 115 -17.12 1.75 12.91
C SER A 115 -17.50 2.45 14.21
N ILE A 116 -17.90 3.73 14.12
CA ILE A 116 -18.32 4.52 15.27
C ILE A 116 -19.61 3.93 15.89
N ASP A 117 -20.55 3.54 15.04
CA ASP A 117 -21.85 3.01 15.47
C ASP A 117 -21.69 1.64 16.15
N ALA A 118 -20.90 0.76 15.55
CA ALA A 118 -20.66 -0.57 16.09
C ALA A 118 -19.55 -0.61 17.18
N LYS A 119 -18.79 0.48 17.36
CA LYS A 119 -17.64 0.60 18.28
C LYS A 119 -16.64 -0.54 18.14
N ARG A 120 -16.28 -0.91 16.90
CA ARG A 120 -15.38 -2.01 16.56
C ARG A 120 -14.80 -1.87 15.16
N TRP A 121 -13.74 -2.63 14.92
CA TRP A 121 -13.11 -2.71 13.61
C TRP A 121 -13.90 -3.64 12.70
N GLN A 122 -14.10 -3.21 11.46
CA GLN A 122 -14.86 -3.93 10.44
C GLN A 122 -14.16 -3.85 9.09
N ILE A 123 -14.43 -4.82 8.22
CA ILE A 123 -14.00 -4.81 6.81
C ILE A 123 -15.26 -4.61 5.96
N LYS A 124 -15.18 -3.71 4.99
CA LYS A 124 -16.21 -3.54 3.97
C LYS A 124 -16.11 -4.66 2.94
N GLU A 125 -17.26 -5.18 2.53
CA GLU A 125 -17.30 -6.11 1.40
C GLU A 125 -16.94 -5.40 0.10
N GLY A 126 -16.15 -6.06 -0.73
CA GLY A 126 -15.83 -5.59 -2.07
C GLY A 126 -14.40 -5.83 -2.50
N SER A 127 -14.05 -5.22 -3.62
CA SER A 127 -12.73 -5.33 -4.21
C SER A 127 -11.78 -4.28 -3.61
N TYR A 128 -10.59 -4.73 -3.30
CA TYR A 128 -9.47 -3.92 -2.86
C TYR A 128 -8.32 -4.04 -3.85
N GLU A 129 -7.81 -2.91 -4.32
CA GLU A 129 -6.61 -2.89 -5.14
C GLU A 129 -5.38 -2.90 -4.24
N ILE A 130 -4.42 -3.76 -4.59
CA ILE A 130 -3.09 -3.83 -4.01
C ILE A 130 -2.13 -3.14 -4.97
N LEU A 131 -1.46 -2.11 -4.47
CA LEU A 131 -0.60 -1.24 -5.25
C LEU A 131 0.82 -1.31 -4.67
N ILE A 132 1.78 -1.78 -5.46
CA ILE A 132 3.18 -1.88 -5.05
C ILE A 132 4.01 -0.84 -5.78
N GLY A 133 4.82 -0.10 -5.03
CA GLY A 133 5.67 0.94 -5.59
C GLY A 133 6.79 1.38 -4.67
N SER A 134 7.59 2.35 -5.11
CA SER A 134 8.65 2.98 -4.32
C SER A 134 8.20 4.23 -3.56
N SER A 135 7.02 4.76 -3.92
CA SER A 135 6.44 5.95 -3.28
C SER A 135 4.93 5.97 -3.50
N SER A 136 4.25 6.95 -2.92
CA SER A 136 2.80 7.12 -3.13
C SER A 136 2.42 7.44 -4.57
N GLU A 137 3.31 8.00 -5.37
CA GLU A 137 3.07 8.31 -6.79
C GLU A 137 3.68 7.27 -7.75
N ASN A 138 4.83 6.69 -7.40
CA ASN A 138 5.51 5.71 -8.23
C ASN A 138 5.00 4.29 -7.94
N ILE A 139 3.87 3.94 -8.51
CA ILE A 139 3.26 2.61 -8.42
C ILE A 139 3.62 1.81 -9.68
N PHE A 140 4.31 0.69 -9.49
CA PHE A 140 4.81 -0.17 -10.57
C PHE A 140 3.92 -1.39 -10.82
N LEU A 141 3.37 -1.98 -9.74
CA LEU A 141 2.57 -3.20 -9.84
C LEU A 141 1.19 -2.99 -9.21
N LYS A 142 0.18 -3.61 -9.82
CA LYS A 142 -1.21 -3.56 -9.37
C LYS A 142 -1.85 -4.93 -9.48
N SER A 143 -2.63 -5.28 -8.46
CA SER A 143 -3.49 -6.46 -8.44
C SER A 143 -4.73 -6.15 -7.62
N SER A 144 -5.65 -7.10 -7.49
CA SER A 144 -6.85 -6.92 -6.68
C SER A 144 -7.19 -8.19 -5.89
N VAL A 145 -7.87 -8.00 -4.77
CA VAL A 145 -8.43 -9.05 -3.94
C VAL A 145 -9.86 -8.70 -3.56
N ASN A 146 -10.77 -9.68 -3.58
CA ASN A 146 -12.13 -9.50 -3.10
C ASN A 146 -12.24 -10.01 -1.67
N LEU A 147 -12.76 -9.17 -0.78
CA LEU A 147 -12.99 -9.53 0.60
C LEU A 147 -14.48 -9.53 0.92
N GLU A 148 -14.88 -10.50 1.73
CA GLU A 148 -16.22 -10.54 2.31
C GLU A 148 -16.33 -9.55 3.48
N LYS A 149 -17.56 -9.17 3.81
CA LYS A 149 -17.85 -8.33 4.96
C LYS A 149 -17.42 -9.04 6.26
N VAL A 150 -16.60 -8.39 7.06
CA VAL A 150 -16.21 -8.84 8.40
C VAL A 150 -16.74 -7.83 9.42
N LEU A 151 -17.66 -8.28 10.26
CA LEU A 151 -18.32 -7.42 11.26
C LEU A 151 -17.47 -7.18 12.51
N GLN A 152 -16.45 -8.00 12.74
CA GLN A 152 -15.52 -7.83 13.85
C GLN A 152 -14.15 -8.37 13.43
N VAL A 153 -13.15 -7.49 13.45
CA VAL A 153 -11.73 -7.82 13.25
C VAL A 153 -11.08 -7.91 14.63
N LEU A 154 -10.45 -9.03 14.90
CA LEU A 154 -9.74 -9.31 16.16
C LEU A 154 -8.38 -8.61 16.23
#